data_2390a8fbb3d0b7c66e9af37f790b1b6c
#
_entry.id   2390a8fbb3d0b7c66e9af37f790b1b6c
#
_cell.length_a   1.000
_cell.length_b   1.000
_cell.length_c   1.000
_cell.angle_alpha   90.00
_cell.angle_beta   90.00
_cell.angle_gamma   90.00
#
_symmetry.space_group_name_H-M   'P 1'
#
loop_
_entity.id
_entity.type
_entity.pdbx_description
1 polymer ?
#
loop_
_entity_poly.entity_id
_entity_poly.type
_entity_poly.pdbx_seq_one_letter_code
_entity_poly.pdbx_strand_id
1 'polypeptide(L)'
;MSRRNTISREFFATIAAVLVLGLSVMCAIQTALSAAHFISERKSSLTDVLNGATALSERFADEGSVVTRPLQGEDLVERAHSGFELFNTTSGALIFIADKNGSILLHTGDEAFTGADVPPDYIAQLDEGSDIFETGTLDGVYNAKYYTAGRRITVGGQDGYLFAASPMNALGSYMTDMLAMFGISAAAILLLCSVLCWVLARRITGPIED
;
A
#
# COMPACT_ATOMS: atom_id res chain seq x y z
N MET A 1 -15.90 -5.23 57.73
CA MET A 1 -14.69 -5.33 56.82
C MET A 1 -15.00 -5.39 55.33
N SER A 2 -16.21 -5.60 54.82
CA SER A 2 -16.55 -5.82 53.41
C SER A 2 -16.61 -4.55 52.54
N ARG A 3 -17.06 -3.41 53.06
CA ARG A 3 -17.34 -2.18 52.25
C ARG A 3 -16.08 -1.46 51.72
N ARG A 4 -14.96 -1.58 52.40
CA ARG A 4 -13.71 -0.88 52.07
C ARG A 4 -12.99 -1.50 50.87
N ASN A 5 -13.04 -2.81 50.73
CA ASN A 5 -12.48 -3.52 49.57
C ASN A 5 -13.26 -3.28 48.28
N THR A 6 -14.56 -2.94 48.39
CA THR A 6 -15.44 -2.67 47.25
C THR A 6 -15.11 -1.33 46.61
N ILE A 7 -14.89 -0.27 47.41
CA ILE A 7 -14.58 1.09 46.90
C ILE A 7 -13.24 1.12 46.18
N SER A 8 -12.21 0.49 46.74
CA SER A 8 -10.88 0.41 46.06
C SER A 8 -10.96 -0.37 44.77
N ARG A 9 -11.78 -1.42 44.69
CA ARG A 9 -11.97 -2.25 43.50
C ARG A 9 -12.77 -1.52 42.43
N GLU A 10 -13.80 -0.75 42.79
CA GLU A 10 -14.58 0.07 41.88
C GLU A 10 -13.73 1.20 41.26
N PHE A 11 -12.94 1.87 42.12
CA PHE A 11 -12.04 2.94 41.67
C PHE A 11 -10.97 2.41 40.71
N PHE A 12 -10.37 1.27 41.02
CA PHE A 12 -9.41 0.60 40.11
C PHE A 12 -10.05 0.20 38.79
N ALA A 13 -11.25 -0.39 38.83
CA ALA A 13 -11.99 -0.80 37.65
C ALA A 13 -12.34 0.40 36.75
N THR A 14 -12.71 1.54 37.35
CA THR A 14 -13.02 2.77 36.60
C THR A 14 -11.77 3.33 35.91
N ILE A 15 -10.63 3.40 36.60
CA ILE A 15 -9.37 3.86 36.02
C ILE A 15 -8.93 2.92 34.89
N ALA A 16 -8.99 1.62 35.10
CA ALA A 16 -8.66 0.63 34.10
C ALA A 16 -9.57 0.75 32.85
N ALA A 17 -10.87 0.95 33.06
CA ALA A 17 -11.82 1.13 31.96
C ALA A 17 -11.52 2.41 31.15
N VAL A 18 -11.21 3.53 31.80
CA VAL A 18 -10.84 4.79 31.14
C VAL A 18 -9.54 4.64 30.34
N LEU A 19 -8.55 3.96 30.91
CA LEU A 19 -7.29 3.68 30.22
C LEU A 19 -7.49 2.80 28.98
N VAL A 20 -8.26 1.71 29.10
CA VAL A 20 -8.56 0.82 27.96
C VAL A 20 -9.34 1.59 26.89
N LEU A 21 -10.32 2.39 27.26
CA LEU A 21 -11.06 3.22 26.31
C LEU A 21 -10.12 4.21 25.59
N GLY A 22 -9.28 4.91 26.32
CA GLY A 22 -8.31 5.87 25.75
C GLY A 22 -7.33 5.21 24.78
N LEU A 23 -6.78 4.06 25.15
CA LEU A 23 -5.89 3.28 24.29
C LEU A 23 -6.62 2.77 23.03
N SER A 24 -7.88 2.34 23.16
CA SER A 24 -8.67 1.87 22.03
C SER A 24 -8.96 2.99 21.02
N VAL A 25 -9.32 4.18 21.50
CA VAL A 25 -9.55 5.35 20.65
C VAL A 25 -8.24 5.77 19.95
N MET A 26 -7.14 5.82 20.70
CA MET A 26 -5.83 6.16 20.12
C MET A 26 -5.40 5.14 19.06
N CYS A 27 -5.59 3.85 19.31
CA CYS A 27 -5.31 2.79 18.34
C CYS A 27 -6.14 2.96 17.05
N ALA A 28 -7.44 3.25 17.18
CA ALA A 28 -8.32 3.45 16.04
C ALA A 28 -7.89 4.65 15.18
N ILE A 29 -7.58 5.80 15.81
CA ILE A 29 -7.10 6.99 15.12
C ILE A 29 -5.78 6.71 14.39
N GLN A 30 -4.84 6.07 15.06
CA GLN A 30 -3.53 5.78 14.48
C GLN A 30 -3.61 4.78 13.32
N THR A 31 -4.46 3.76 13.43
CA THR A 31 -4.71 2.83 12.32
C THR A 31 -5.30 3.55 11.10
N ALA A 32 -6.27 4.43 11.31
CA ALA A 32 -6.88 5.21 10.24
C ALA A 32 -5.87 6.15 9.54
N LEU A 33 -5.06 6.87 10.33
CA LEU A 33 -4.00 7.75 9.79
C LEU A 33 -2.94 6.97 9.03
N SER A 34 -2.50 5.82 9.56
CA SER A 34 -1.50 4.97 8.92
C SER A 34 -2.01 4.38 7.61
N ALA A 35 -3.27 3.96 7.55
CA ALA A 35 -3.89 3.48 6.31
C ALA A 35 -3.95 4.57 5.24
N ALA A 36 -4.37 5.79 5.60
CA ALA A 36 -4.41 6.93 4.68
C ALA A 36 -3.01 7.29 4.16
N HIS A 37 -2.01 7.31 5.05
CA HIS A 37 -0.63 7.58 4.68
C HIS A 37 -0.07 6.51 3.74
N PHE A 38 -0.33 5.23 4.03
CA PHE A 38 0.10 4.13 3.18
C PHE A 38 -0.46 4.21 1.75
N ILE A 39 -1.75 4.52 1.60
CA ILE A 39 -2.38 4.67 0.28
C ILE A 39 -1.74 5.85 -0.48
N SER A 40 -1.51 6.98 0.21
CA SER A 40 -0.86 8.15 -0.38
C SER A 40 0.58 7.85 -0.83
N GLU A 41 1.33 7.13 -0.01
CA GLU A 41 2.70 6.69 -0.31
C GLU A 41 2.73 5.73 -1.51
N ARG A 42 1.79 4.77 -1.58
CA ARG A 42 1.67 3.87 -2.73
C ARG A 42 1.34 4.59 -4.01
N LYS A 43 0.43 5.58 -3.96
CA LYS A 43 0.13 6.43 -5.11
C LYS A 43 1.37 7.16 -5.60
N SER A 44 2.13 7.77 -4.70
CA SER A 44 3.39 8.46 -5.03
C SER A 44 4.41 7.49 -5.63
N SER A 45 4.63 6.34 -4.99
CA SER A 45 5.56 5.32 -5.45
C SER A 45 5.20 4.79 -6.86
N LEU A 46 3.92 4.51 -7.12
CA LEU A 46 3.48 4.08 -8.46
C LEU A 46 3.63 5.19 -9.50
N THR A 47 3.41 6.44 -9.13
CA THR A 47 3.67 7.59 -10.00
C THR A 47 5.16 7.70 -10.35
N ASP A 48 6.05 7.47 -9.39
CA ASP A 48 7.50 7.46 -9.62
C ASP A 48 7.92 6.31 -10.55
N VAL A 49 7.32 5.13 -10.37
CA VAL A 49 7.52 3.98 -11.27
C VAL A 49 7.05 4.32 -12.68
N LEU A 50 5.86 4.93 -12.83
CA LEU A 50 5.36 5.39 -14.14
C LEU A 50 6.29 6.40 -14.79
N ASN A 51 6.79 7.39 -14.03
CA ASN A 51 7.74 8.39 -14.54
C ASN A 51 9.03 7.71 -15.03
N GLY A 52 9.58 6.78 -14.25
CA GLY A 52 10.76 6.01 -14.62
C GLY A 52 10.55 5.13 -15.85
N ALA A 53 9.43 4.41 -15.91
CA ALA A 53 9.09 3.56 -17.04
C ALA A 53 8.76 4.35 -18.30
N THR A 54 8.14 5.53 -18.19
CA THR A 54 7.92 6.45 -19.31
C THR A 54 9.26 6.94 -19.87
N ALA A 55 10.15 7.43 -19.01
CA ALA A 55 11.48 7.89 -19.43
C ALA A 55 12.32 6.77 -20.07
N LEU A 56 12.15 5.54 -19.61
CA LEU A 56 12.80 4.37 -20.21
C LEU A 56 12.23 4.07 -21.59
N SER A 57 10.91 4.10 -21.76
CA SER A 57 10.25 3.85 -23.04
C SER A 57 10.59 4.92 -24.09
N GLU A 58 10.71 6.19 -23.70
CA GLU A 58 11.16 7.28 -24.56
C GLU A 58 12.61 7.09 -25.02
N ARG A 59 13.51 6.67 -24.13
CA ARG A 59 14.91 6.37 -24.49
C ARG A 59 15.00 5.23 -25.49
N PHE A 60 14.21 4.17 -25.34
CA PHE A 60 14.20 3.09 -26.34
C PHE A 60 13.68 3.55 -27.70
N ALA A 61 12.73 4.50 -27.74
CA ALA A 61 12.27 5.10 -28.98
C ALA A 61 13.36 5.94 -29.65
N ASP A 62 14.14 6.72 -28.89
CA ASP A 62 15.24 7.55 -29.39
C ASP A 62 16.45 6.71 -29.86
N GLU A 63 16.82 5.67 -29.09
CA GLU A 63 17.91 4.76 -29.50
C GLU A 63 17.58 3.98 -30.78
N GLY A 64 16.33 3.66 -31.03
CA GLY A 64 15.86 3.07 -32.27
C GLY A 64 16.04 3.98 -33.49
N SER A 65 16.09 5.30 -33.31
CA SER A 65 16.31 6.29 -34.37
C SER A 65 17.79 6.59 -34.64
N VAL A 66 18.68 6.35 -33.68
CA VAL A 66 20.13 6.65 -33.75
C VAL A 66 20.94 5.47 -34.32
N VAL A 67 20.43 4.24 -34.13
CA VAL A 67 21.09 3.05 -34.66
C VAL A 67 20.60 2.83 -36.11
N THR A 68 21.45 3.06 -37.07
CA THR A 68 21.25 2.86 -38.54
C THR A 68 20.94 1.40 -38.94
N ARG A 69 20.60 0.55 -38.02
CA ARG A 69 20.09 -0.78 -38.24
C ARG A 69 18.65 -0.83 -37.69
N PRO A 70 17.63 -1.10 -38.52
CA PRO A 70 16.29 -1.28 -38.00
C PRO A 70 16.34 -2.45 -37.05
N LEU A 71 16.29 -2.17 -35.72
CA LEU A 71 16.03 -3.19 -34.74
C LEU A 71 14.65 -3.76 -35.10
N GLN A 72 14.60 -5.04 -35.44
CA GLN A 72 13.32 -5.71 -35.66
C GLN A 72 12.51 -5.57 -34.39
N GLY A 73 11.19 -5.41 -34.48
CA GLY A 73 10.32 -5.09 -33.35
C GLY A 73 10.47 -6.02 -32.16
N GLU A 74 10.91 -7.27 -32.36
CA GLU A 74 11.23 -8.24 -31.31
C GLU A 74 12.35 -7.79 -30.37
N ASP A 75 13.42 -7.18 -30.88
CA ASP A 75 14.55 -6.71 -30.04
C ASP A 75 14.17 -5.53 -29.13
N LEU A 76 13.26 -4.65 -29.59
CA LEU A 76 12.76 -3.53 -28.78
C LEU A 76 11.83 -4.01 -27.64
N VAL A 77 10.97 -4.97 -27.94
CA VAL A 77 10.07 -5.58 -26.95
C VAL A 77 10.88 -6.31 -25.88
N GLU A 78 11.90 -7.08 -26.26
CA GLU A 78 12.74 -7.81 -25.32
C GLU A 78 13.56 -6.88 -24.42
N ARG A 79 14.08 -5.76 -24.95
CA ARG A 79 14.79 -4.74 -24.14
C ARG A 79 13.85 -4.01 -23.20
N ALA A 80 12.67 -3.63 -23.67
CA ALA A 80 11.66 -2.99 -22.84
C ALA A 80 11.22 -3.95 -21.71
N HIS A 81 11.00 -5.23 -22.05
CA HIS A 81 10.67 -6.25 -21.07
C HIS A 81 11.75 -6.38 -20.00
N SER A 82 13.03 -6.50 -20.41
CA SER A 82 14.15 -6.59 -19.47
C SER A 82 14.29 -5.34 -18.58
N GLY A 83 14.03 -4.15 -19.15
CA GLY A 83 14.02 -2.89 -18.39
C GLY A 83 12.88 -2.84 -17.37
N PHE A 84 11.69 -3.27 -17.75
CA PHE A 84 10.52 -3.30 -16.84
C PHE A 84 10.63 -4.38 -15.76
N GLU A 85 11.26 -5.52 -16.07
CA GLU A 85 11.59 -6.56 -15.08
C GLU A 85 12.54 -6.02 -13.99
N LEU A 86 13.47 -5.13 -14.35
CA LEU A 86 14.33 -4.47 -13.37
C LEU A 86 13.50 -3.58 -12.41
N PHE A 87 12.52 -2.83 -12.92
CA PHE A 87 11.59 -2.07 -12.09
C PHE A 87 10.72 -2.97 -11.22
N ASN A 88 10.21 -4.07 -11.75
CA ASN A 88 9.45 -5.05 -10.99
C ASN A 88 10.28 -5.59 -9.83
N THR A 89 11.51 -6.03 -10.09
CA THR A 89 12.41 -6.58 -9.06
C THR A 89 12.77 -5.55 -7.99
N THR A 90 12.92 -4.28 -8.37
CA THR A 90 13.37 -3.21 -7.46
C THR A 90 12.22 -2.60 -6.65
N SER A 91 11.07 -2.37 -7.28
CA SER A 91 9.90 -1.70 -6.66
C SER A 91 8.81 -2.65 -6.21
N GLY A 92 8.83 -3.91 -6.69
CA GLY A 92 7.74 -4.87 -6.51
C GLY A 92 6.46 -4.46 -7.26
N ALA A 93 6.56 -3.53 -8.23
CA ALA A 93 5.44 -3.09 -9.03
C ALA A 93 5.38 -3.85 -10.35
N LEU A 94 4.23 -4.38 -10.70
CA LEU A 94 3.96 -4.90 -12.03
C LEU A 94 3.87 -3.72 -13.00
N ILE A 95 4.45 -3.88 -14.19
CA ILE A 95 4.36 -2.88 -15.25
C ILE A 95 3.80 -3.56 -16.49
N PHE A 96 2.87 -2.90 -17.16
CA PHE A 96 2.38 -3.38 -18.45
C PHE A 96 2.01 -2.22 -19.37
N ILE A 97 2.03 -2.50 -20.67
CA ILE A 97 1.66 -1.58 -21.74
C ILE A 97 0.47 -2.16 -22.47
N ALA A 98 -0.54 -1.33 -22.69
CA ALA A 98 -1.70 -1.67 -23.52
C ALA A 98 -1.76 -0.77 -24.78
N ASP A 99 -2.38 -1.30 -25.82
CA ASP A 99 -2.69 -0.57 -27.04
C ASP A 99 -3.97 0.26 -26.90
N LYS A 100 -4.38 0.94 -27.99
CA LYS A 100 -5.59 1.76 -28.04
C LYS A 100 -6.90 0.97 -27.84
N ASN A 101 -6.86 -0.34 -28.02
CA ASN A 101 -8.01 -1.21 -27.84
C ASN A 101 -8.05 -1.81 -26.43
N GLY A 102 -7.04 -1.55 -25.60
CA GLY A 102 -6.87 -2.13 -24.29
C GLY A 102 -6.12 -3.46 -24.27
N SER A 103 -5.68 -3.98 -25.43
CA SER A 103 -4.95 -5.24 -25.51
C SER A 103 -3.55 -5.09 -24.90
N ILE A 104 -3.20 -5.97 -24.00
CA ILE A 104 -1.91 -5.94 -23.29
C ILE A 104 -0.83 -6.45 -24.24
N LEU A 105 0.11 -5.56 -24.58
CA LEU A 105 1.21 -5.85 -25.49
C LEU A 105 2.44 -6.41 -24.78
N LEU A 106 2.69 -5.92 -23.57
CA LEU A 106 3.85 -6.25 -22.76
C LEU A 106 3.48 -6.18 -21.30
N HIS A 107 3.88 -7.15 -20.49
CA HIS A 107 3.67 -7.13 -19.05
C HIS A 107 4.83 -7.81 -18.31
N THR A 108 4.98 -7.46 -17.04
CA THR A 108 5.83 -8.17 -16.07
C THR A 108 4.96 -8.95 -15.11
N GLY A 109 5.43 -10.10 -14.63
CA GLY A 109 4.69 -10.89 -13.63
C GLY A 109 3.47 -11.62 -14.18
N ASP A 110 3.68 -12.58 -15.04
CA ASP A 110 2.68 -13.36 -15.78
C ASP A 110 1.55 -13.93 -14.91
N GLU A 111 1.86 -14.36 -13.69
CA GLU A 111 0.90 -14.98 -12.76
C GLU A 111 -0.19 -14.02 -12.27
N ALA A 112 0.01 -12.70 -12.42
CA ALA A 112 -0.93 -11.69 -11.93
C ALA A 112 -2.12 -11.47 -12.87
N PHE A 113 -1.95 -11.75 -14.16
CA PHE A 113 -2.91 -11.43 -15.22
C PHE A 113 -3.86 -12.58 -15.51
N THR A 114 -5.11 -12.23 -15.85
CA THR A 114 -6.14 -13.19 -16.26
C THR A 114 -6.15 -13.46 -17.75
N GLY A 115 -5.45 -12.61 -18.53
CA GLY A 115 -5.52 -12.57 -19.99
C GLY A 115 -6.66 -11.70 -20.55
N ALA A 116 -7.35 -10.94 -19.67
CA ALA A 116 -8.36 -9.97 -20.10
C ALA A 116 -7.70 -8.66 -20.55
N ASP A 117 -8.31 -8.00 -21.53
CA ASP A 117 -7.91 -6.68 -21.98
C ASP A 117 -8.31 -5.59 -20.96
N VAL A 118 -7.62 -4.44 -21.02
CA VAL A 118 -7.98 -3.27 -20.20
C VAL A 118 -9.33 -2.72 -20.65
N PRO A 119 -10.29 -2.51 -19.77
CA PRO A 119 -11.60 -1.99 -20.11
C PRO A 119 -11.53 -0.61 -20.80
N PRO A 120 -12.41 -0.36 -21.80
CA PRO A 120 -12.38 0.87 -22.60
C PRO A 120 -12.63 2.14 -21.78
N ASP A 121 -13.31 2.03 -20.64
CA ASP A 121 -13.59 3.18 -19.76
C ASP A 121 -12.30 3.77 -19.17
N TYR A 122 -11.30 2.94 -18.83
CA TYR A 122 -10.00 3.41 -18.36
C TYR A 122 -9.19 4.03 -19.50
N ILE A 123 -9.26 3.44 -20.70
CA ILE A 123 -8.60 3.99 -21.89
C ILE A 123 -9.16 5.38 -22.21
N ALA A 124 -10.49 5.54 -22.18
CA ALA A 124 -11.13 6.83 -22.40
C ALA A 124 -10.71 7.90 -21.39
N GLN A 125 -10.60 7.55 -20.11
CA GLN A 125 -10.11 8.46 -19.06
C GLN A 125 -8.67 8.91 -19.33
N LEU A 126 -7.80 8.00 -19.77
CA LEU A 126 -6.41 8.29 -20.10
C LEU A 126 -6.29 9.17 -21.35
N ASP A 127 -7.21 9.05 -22.30
CA ASP A 127 -7.27 9.90 -23.49
C ASP A 127 -7.66 11.35 -23.17
N GLU A 128 -8.39 11.58 -22.08
CA GLU A 128 -8.67 12.93 -21.56
C GLU A 128 -7.43 13.62 -20.97
N GLY A 129 -6.29 12.92 -20.89
CA GLY A 129 -4.99 13.47 -20.49
C GLY A 129 -4.75 13.46 -18.98
N SER A 130 -5.56 12.74 -18.21
CA SER A 130 -5.39 12.59 -16.76
C SER A 130 -4.80 11.23 -16.43
N ASP A 131 -3.79 11.19 -15.55
CA ASP A 131 -3.34 9.93 -14.96
C ASP A 131 -4.48 9.33 -14.12
N ILE A 132 -4.69 8.03 -14.21
CA ILE A 132 -5.65 7.31 -13.39
C ILE A 132 -4.96 6.67 -12.19
N PHE A 133 -5.73 6.53 -11.10
CA PHE A 133 -5.35 5.71 -9.95
C PHE A 133 -6.56 4.91 -9.49
N GLU A 134 -6.51 3.61 -9.69
CA GLU A 134 -7.60 2.69 -9.41
C GLU A 134 -7.19 1.64 -8.37
N THR A 135 -8.17 1.11 -7.66
CA THR A 135 -7.98 0.12 -6.61
C THR A 135 -8.92 -1.06 -6.84
N GLY A 136 -8.38 -2.21 -7.15
CA GLY A 136 -9.19 -3.40 -7.41
C GLY A 136 -8.52 -4.36 -8.36
N THR A 137 -9.33 -5.09 -9.12
CA THR A 137 -8.90 -6.07 -10.13
C THR A 137 -8.77 -5.47 -11.53
N LEU A 138 -8.92 -4.15 -11.67
CA LEU A 138 -9.02 -3.44 -12.95
C LEU A 138 -10.08 -4.13 -13.85
N ASP A 139 -11.28 -4.32 -13.29
CA ASP A 139 -12.43 -5.03 -13.91
C ASP A 139 -12.08 -6.41 -14.49
N GLY A 140 -11.21 -7.14 -13.80
CA GLY A 140 -10.88 -8.52 -14.12
C GLY A 140 -9.58 -8.71 -14.89
N VAL A 141 -8.81 -7.67 -15.15
CA VAL A 141 -7.45 -7.78 -15.72
C VAL A 141 -6.52 -8.56 -14.79
N TYR A 142 -6.69 -8.35 -13.48
CA TYR A 142 -5.90 -9.08 -12.47
C TYR A 142 -6.70 -10.18 -11.76
N ASN A 143 -6.00 -11.22 -11.35
CA ASN A 143 -6.55 -12.30 -10.52
C ASN A 143 -6.69 -11.95 -9.03
N ALA A 144 -6.12 -10.81 -8.59
CA ALA A 144 -6.17 -10.31 -7.22
C ALA A 144 -6.35 -8.78 -7.22
N LYS A 145 -6.46 -8.17 -6.04
CA LYS A 145 -6.61 -6.71 -5.92
C LYS A 145 -5.25 -6.02 -5.93
N TYR A 146 -5.14 -4.98 -6.75
CA TYR A 146 -3.97 -4.13 -6.91
C TYR A 146 -4.33 -2.65 -6.74
N TYR A 147 -3.34 -1.85 -6.36
CA TYR A 147 -3.30 -0.41 -6.61
C TYR A 147 -2.70 -0.21 -7.98
N THR A 148 -3.41 0.39 -8.89
CA THR A 148 -3.00 0.59 -10.29
C THR A 148 -2.96 2.07 -10.61
N ALA A 149 -1.84 2.54 -11.13
CA ALA A 149 -1.73 3.85 -11.74
C ALA A 149 -1.53 3.67 -13.25
N GLY A 150 -2.17 4.51 -14.04
CA GLY A 150 -2.08 4.45 -15.50
C GLY A 150 -1.85 5.83 -16.12
N ARG A 151 -1.13 5.84 -17.23
CA ARG A 151 -0.79 7.06 -18.01
C ARG A 151 -0.75 6.77 -19.49
N ARG A 152 -1.21 7.74 -20.30
CA ARG A 152 -0.98 7.73 -21.74
C ARG A 152 0.49 8.02 -22.04
N ILE A 153 1.10 7.23 -22.93
CA ILE A 153 2.47 7.41 -23.43
C ILE A 153 2.47 7.41 -24.95
N THR A 154 3.51 8.00 -25.54
CA THR A 154 3.77 7.92 -26.98
C THR A 154 5.17 7.35 -27.18
N VAL A 155 5.28 6.16 -27.77
CA VAL A 155 6.53 5.47 -28.01
C VAL A 155 6.70 5.23 -29.50
N GLY A 156 7.78 5.74 -30.05
CA GLY A 156 8.07 5.61 -31.52
C GLY A 156 6.97 6.21 -32.42
N GLY A 157 6.24 7.23 -31.93
CA GLY A 157 5.14 7.86 -32.66
C GLY A 157 3.81 7.10 -32.59
N GLN A 158 3.73 6.05 -31.80
CA GLN A 158 2.50 5.32 -31.51
C GLN A 158 2.02 5.62 -30.08
N ASP A 159 0.74 5.91 -29.96
CA ASP A 159 0.10 6.10 -28.65
C ASP A 159 -0.18 4.75 -28.01
N GLY A 160 0.12 4.64 -26.75
CA GLY A 160 -0.15 3.51 -25.89
C GLY A 160 -0.45 3.95 -24.47
N TYR A 161 -0.70 2.99 -23.61
CA TYR A 161 -1.03 3.23 -22.22
C TYR A 161 -0.12 2.40 -21.34
N LEU A 162 0.57 3.08 -20.44
CA LEU A 162 1.47 2.47 -19.48
C LEU A 162 0.78 2.39 -18.12
N PHE A 163 0.82 1.23 -17.53
CA PHE A 163 0.26 0.96 -16.21
C PHE A 163 1.34 0.44 -15.27
N ALA A 164 1.27 0.88 -14.03
CA ALA A 164 2.05 0.33 -12.93
C ALA A 164 1.10 -0.14 -11.82
N ALA A 165 1.27 -1.35 -11.33
CA ALA A 165 0.38 -1.93 -10.33
C ALA A 165 1.16 -2.53 -9.15
N SER A 166 0.65 -2.35 -7.92
CA SER A 166 1.22 -2.90 -6.70
C SER A 166 0.18 -3.70 -5.93
N PRO A 167 0.49 -4.92 -5.46
CA PRO A 167 -0.48 -5.79 -4.81
C PRO A 167 -0.99 -5.21 -3.48
N MET A 168 -2.30 -5.31 -3.24
CA MET A 168 -2.94 -4.80 -2.02
C MET A 168 -2.67 -5.64 -0.77
N ASN A 169 -2.23 -6.88 -0.91
CA ASN A 169 -1.93 -7.76 0.22
C ASN A 169 -0.85 -7.21 1.16
N ALA A 170 0.07 -6.39 0.65
CA ALA A 170 1.10 -5.72 1.44
C ALA A 170 0.51 -4.77 2.51
N LEU A 171 -0.67 -4.16 2.27
CA LEU A 171 -1.37 -3.36 3.28
C LEU A 171 -1.86 -4.22 4.44
N GLY A 172 -2.42 -5.40 4.15
CA GLY A 172 -2.95 -6.30 5.18
C GLY A 172 -1.87 -6.78 6.15
N SER A 173 -0.71 -7.19 5.66
CA SER A 173 0.42 -7.61 6.51
C SER A 173 0.94 -6.44 7.36
N TYR A 174 1.15 -5.28 6.74
CA TYR A 174 1.59 -4.07 7.45
C TYR A 174 0.62 -3.65 8.57
N MET A 175 -0.70 -3.67 8.32
CA MET A 175 -1.71 -3.38 9.35
C MET A 175 -1.69 -4.40 10.48
N THR A 176 -1.50 -5.68 10.18
CA THR A 176 -1.40 -6.74 11.19
C THR A 176 -0.18 -6.54 12.08
N ASP A 177 0.97 -6.23 11.51
CA ASP A 177 2.20 -5.97 12.25
C ASP A 177 2.08 -4.73 13.14
N MET A 178 1.47 -3.65 12.64
CA MET A 178 1.18 -2.46 13.44
C MET A 178 0.25 -2.77 14.61
N LEU A 179 -0.84 -3.51 14.38
CA LEU A 179 -1.76 -3.90 15.44
C LEU A 179 -1.09 -4.78 16.50
N ALA A 180 -0.20 -5.68 16.10
CA ALA A 180 0.57 -6.51 17.01
C ALA A 180 1.51 -5.66 17.89
N MET A 181 2.26 -4.73 17.30
CA MET A 181 3.13 -3.80 18.04
C MET A 181 2.33 -2.93 19.02
N PHE A 182 1.16 -2.45 18.59
CA PHE A 182 0.23 -1.72 19.45
C PHE A 182 -0.27 -2.56 20.61
N GLY A 183 -0.66 -3.80 20.35
CA GLY A 183 -1.14 -4.73 21.38
C GLY A 183 -0.07 -4.99 22.44
N ILE A 184 1.16 -5.21 22.04
CA ILE A 184 2.31 -5.40 22.94
C ILE A 184 2.54 -4.14 23.79
N SER A 185 2.54 -2.96 23.16
CA SER A 185 2.74 -1.68 23.86
C SER A 185 1.61 -1.40 24.87
N ALA A 186 0.36 -1.64 24.48
CA ALA A 186 -0.79 -1.47 25.34
C ALA A 186 -0.75 -2.42 26.55
N ALA A 187 -0.39 -3.68 26.33
CA ALA A 187 -0.23 -4.66 27.42
C ALA A 187 0.88 -4.25 28.39
N ALA A 188 2.01 -3.75 27.90
CA ALA A 188 3.10 -3.25 28.75
C ALA A 188 2.66 -2.04 29.60
N ILE A 189 1.93 -1.08 29.01
CA ILE A 189 1.40 0.08 29.74
C ILE A 189 0.38 -0.35 30.81
N LEU A 190 -0.54 -1.25 30.49
CA LEU A 190 -1.52 -1.76 31.44
C LEU A 190 -0.88 -2.50 32.61
N LEU A 191 0.17 -3.30 32.34
CA LEU A 191 0.95 -3.95 33.39
C LEU A 191 1.63 -2.93 34.30
N LEU A 192 2.28 -1.93 33.73
CA LEU A 192 2.97 -0.89 34.48
C LEU A 192 2.00 -0.06 35.34
N CYS A 193 0.86 0.33 34.77
CA CYS A 193 -0.21 1.01 35.52
C CYS A 193 -0.77 0.13 36.66
N SER A 194 -0.96 -1.17 36.42
CA SER A 194 -1.44 -2.10 37.42
C SER A 194 -0.47 -2.22 38.62
N VAL A 195 0.84 -2.31 38.34
CA VAL A 195 1.89 -2.35 39.37
C VAL A 195 1.93 -1.04 40.14
N LEU A 196 1.88 0.11 39.48
CA LEU A 196 1.86 1.41 40.12
C LEU A 196 0.63 1.59 41.00
N CYS A 197 -0.56 1.24 40.54
CA CYS A 197 -1.79 1.28 41.33
C CYS A 197 -1.71 0.35 42.54
N TRP A 198 -1.15 -0.85 42.40
CA TRP A 198 -0.96 -1.76 43.51
C TRP A 198 0.00 -1.21 44.58
N VAL A 199 1.13 -0.61 44.16
CA VAL A 199 2.11 0.02 45.09
C VAL A 199 1.49 1.21 45.79
N LEU A 200 0.77 2.09 45.07
CA LEU A 200 0.09 3.25 45.66
C LEU A 200 -1.01 2.82 46.66
N ALA A 201 -1.84 1.86 46.29
CA ALA A 201 -2.86 1.32 47.17
C ALA A 201 -2.24 0.79 48.46
N ARG A 202 -1.12 0.07 48.40
CA ARG A 202 -0.42 -0.47 49.54
C ARG A 202 0.22 0.60 50.44
N ARG A 203 0.73 1.70 49.84
CA ARG A 203 1.31 2.82 50.60
C ARG A 203 0.24 3.70 51.27
N ILE A 204 -0.92 3.87 50.66
CA ILE A 204 -1.99 4.72 51.22
C ILE A 204 -2.78 3.97 52.29
N THR A 205 -2.94 2.66 52.18
CA THR A 205 -3.70 1.85 53.18
C THR A 205 -2.84 1.29 54.30
N GLY A 206 -1.51 1.27 54.15
CA GLY A 206 -0.59 0.76 55.19
C GLY A 206 -0.47 1.62 56.47
N PRO A 207 -0.47 2.98 56.45
CA PRO A 207 -0.27 3.79 57.66
C PRO A 207 -1.50 4.03 58.51
N ILE A 208 -2.62 3.37 58.30
CA ILE A 208 -3.88 3.60 59.06
C ILE A 208 -4.17 2.46 60.07
N GLU A 209 -3.21 1.57 60.25
CA GLU A 209 -3.32 0.44 61.21
C GLU A 209 -2.52 0.64 62.53
N ASP A 210 -1.97 1.85 62.79
CA ASP A 210 -1.38 2.23 64.09
C ASP A 210 -2.27 3.19 64.88
#